data_f18d097a616893f47de0c47395b61259
#
_entry.id   f18d097a616893f47de0c47395b61259
#
_cell.length_a   1.000
_cell.length_b   1.000
_cell.length_c   1.000
_cell.angle_alpha   90.00
_cell.angle_beta   90.00
_cell.angle_gamma   90.00
#
_symmetry.space_group_name_H-M   'P 1'
#
loop_
_entity.id
_entity.type
_entity.pdbx_description
1 polymer ?
#
loop_
_entity_poly.entity_id
_entity_poly.type
_entity_poly.pdbx_seq_one_letter_code
_entity_poly.pdbx_strand_id
1 'polypeptide(L)'
;MAFEHYIRSGQKMLRCGYTTGTCAALAAAGAARLLLTGQRPALLCLRTPKGWPVEVEPAALEAAEGTARCAVRKDAGDDADVTDGMLVWAAVRRIDAPEIRIDGGEGVGRVTRPGLDQPVGAAAINRVPRRMIAEAVQAELDAAGAAGGAEVVVSIPGGAERARRTFNPLLGIEGGLSVLEIGRAHV
;
A
#
# COMPACT_ATOMS: atom_id res chain seq x y z
N MET A 1 -5.74 10.76 14.08
CA MET A 1 -6.60 10.04 15.05
C MET A 1 -6.24 8.56 14.98
N ALA A 2 -6.10 7.83 16.09
CA ALA A 2 -5.81 6.40 16.04
C ALA A 2 -7.03 5.66 15.44
N PHE A 3 -6.77 4.63 14.63
CA PHE A 3 -7.82 3.78 14.08
C PHE A 3 -8.36 2.88 15.19
N GLU A 4 -9.58 3.17 15.66
CA GLU A 4 -10.17 2.51 16.84
C GLU A 4 -11.28 1.53 16.43
N HIS A 5 -10.90 0.46 15.78
CA HIS A 5 -11.75 -0.70 15.56
C HIS A 5 -11.24 -1.90 16.36
N TYR A 6 -12.16 -2.62 16.97
CA TYR A 6 -11.84 -3.78 17.80
C TYR A 6 -12.58 -5.02 17.31
N ILE A 7 -11.88 -6.14 17.30
CA ILE A 7 -12.48 -7.44 17.01
C ILE A 7 -12.26 -8.40 18.19
N ARG A 8 -13.22 -9.30 18.39
CA ARG A 8 -13.07 -10.34 19.40
C ARG A 8 -12.25 -11.50 18.87
N SER A 9 -11.17 -11.85 19.56
CA SER A 9 -10.35 -13.03 19.29
C SER A 9 -10.26 -13.89 20.54
N GLY A 10 -11.09 -14.95 20.61
CA GLY A 10 -11.28 -15.74 21.82
C GLY A 10 -11.87 -14.92 22.97
N GLN A 11 -11.12 -14.79 24.06
CA GLN A 11 -11.54 -14.01 25.25
C GLN A 11 -11.00 -12.55 25.24
N LYS A 12 -10.22 -12.16 24.22
CA LYS A 12 -9.61 -10.84 24.13
C LYS A 12 -10.27 -9.98 23.05
N MET A 13 -10.35 -8.70 23.32
CA MET A 13 -10.62 -7.68 22.28
C MET A 13 -9.28 -7.21 21.73
N LEU A 14 -9.08 -7.31 20.41
CA LEU A 14 -7.88 -6.84 19.74
C LEU A 14 -8.20 -5.56 18.96
N ARG A 15 -7.38 -4.54 19.13
CA ARG A 15 -7.42 -3.34 18.30
C ARG A 15 -6.97 -3.71 16.88
N CYS A 16 -7.77 -3.38 15.91
CA CYS A 16 -7.41 -3.58 14.51
C CYS A 16 -6.36 -2.55 14.07
N GLY A 17 -5.44 -3.03 13.25
CA GLY A 17 -4.58 -2.19 12.42
C GLY A 17 -5.03 -2.20 10.97
N TYR A 18 -4.28 -1.57 10.09
CA TYR A 18 -4.51 -1.60 8.65
C TYR A 18 -3.34 -2.30 7.94
N THR A 19 -3.67 -2.97 6.83
CA THR A 19 -2.74 -3.83 6.08
C THR A 19 -1.69 -3.02 5.32
N THR A 20 -0.65 -3.69 4.82
CA THR A 20 0.30 -3.09 3.88
C THR A 20 -0.38 -2.65 2.58
N GLY A 21 -1.44 -3.37 2.14
CA GLY A 21 -2.26 -3.01 0.99
C GLY A 21 -3.01 -1.70 1.20
N THR A 22 -3.64 -1.53 2.37
CA THR A 22 -4.31 -0.28 2.76
C THR A 22 -3.32 0.89 2.82
N CYS A 23 -2.14 0.69 3.41
CA CYS A 23 -1.09 1.72 3.43
C CYS A 23 -0.64 2.13 2.02
N ALA A 24 -0.43 1.14 1.14
CA ALA A 24 -0.01 1.39 -0.24
C ALA A 24 -1.07 2.16 -1.04
N ALA A 25 -2.36 1.83 -0.87
CA ALA A 25 -3.45 2.53 -1.53
C ALA A 25 -3.60 3.98 -1.03
N LEU A 26 -3.51 4.21 0.28
CA LEU A 26 -3.51 5.56 0.87
C LEU A 26 -2.32 6.39 0.38
N ALA A 27 -1.12 5.79 0.38
CA ALA A 27 0.08 6.45 -0.11
C ALA A 27 -0.03 6.80 -1.60
N ALA A 28 -0.58 5.90 -2.42
CA ALA A 28 -0.80 6.14 -3.85
C ALA A 28 -1.80 7.28 -4.10
N ALA A 29 -2.90 7.31 -3.35
CA ALA A 29 -3.86 8.43 -3.42
C ALA A 29 -3.20 9.77 -3.04
N GLY A 30 -2.46 9.81 -1.93
CA GLY A 30 -1.76 11.02 -1.50
C GLY A 30 -0.73 11.53 -2.51
N ALA A 31 0.05 10.61 -3.10
CA ALA A 31 1.00 10.93 -4.15
C ALA A 31 0.30 11.41 -5.44
N ALA A 32 -0.78 10.74 -5.86
CA ALA A 32 -1.55 11.14 -7.03
C ALA A 32 -2.16 12.54 -6.86
N ARG A 33 -2.78 12.82 -5.72
CA ARG A 33 -3.33 14.16 -5.41
C ARG A 33 -2.25 15.23 -5.46
N LEU A 34 -1.10 15.00 -4.82
CA LEU A 34 0.01 15.94 -4.86
C LEU A 34 0.50 16.18 -6.29
N LEU A 35 0.64 15.10 -7.08
CA LEU A 35 1.09 15.18 -8.48
C LEU A 35 0.13 15.97 -9.36
N LEU A 36 -1.17 15.73 -9.21
CA LEU A 36 -2.20 16.26 -10.10
C LEU A 36 -2.61 17.69 -9.76
N THR A 37 -2.60 18.02 -8.47
CA THR A 37 -3.15 19.30 -7.99
C THR A 37 -2.14 20.20 -7.30
N GLY A 38 -0.95 19.69 -6.97
CA GLY A 38 0.03 20.38 -6.13
C GLY A 38 -0.36 20.48 -4.65
N GLN A 39 -1.54 20.00 -4.27
CA GLN A 39 -2.03 20.05 -2.89
C GLN A 39 -1.38 18.96 -2.04
N ARG A 40 -1.00 19.34 -0.82
CA ARG A 40 -0.48 18.43 0.19
C ARG A 40 -1.62 18.05 1.13
N PRO A 41 -2.24 16.86 1.00
CA PRO A 41 -3.30 16.46 1.90
C PRO A 41 -2.78 16.33 3.34
N ALA A 42 -3.48 16.94 4.29
CA ALA A 42 -3.21 16.76 5.71
C ALA A 42 -3.73 15.40 6.21
N LEU A 43 -4.75 14.86 5.57
CA LEU A 43 -5.38 13.58 5.90
C LEU A 43 -5.64 12.79 4.62
N LEU A 44 -5.31 11.52 4.66
CA LEU A 44 -5.59 10.53 3.62
C LEU A 44 -6.73 9.65 4.10
N CYS A 45 -7.72 9.44 3.25
CA CYS A 45 -8.91 8.66 3.59
C CYS A 45 -9.17 7.62 2.50
N LEU A 46 -9.50 6.42 2.91
CA LEU A 46 -10.06 5.42 2.02
C LEU A 46 -11.03 4.49 2.77
N ARG A 47 -11.88 3.80 2.02
CA ARG A 47 -12.73 2.74 2.54
C ARG A 47 -12.12 1.39 2.20
N THR A 48 -11.89 0.57 3.23
CA THR A 48 -11.31 -0.76 3.06
C THR A 48 -12.30 -1.73 2.38
N PRO A 49 -11.86 -2.88 1.86
CA PRO A 49 -12.76 -3.92 1.32
C PRO A 49 -13.82 -4.41 2.32
N LYS A 50 -13.55 -4.31 3.61
CA LYS A 50 -14.53 -4.59 4.69
C LYS A 50 -15.54 -3.47 4.92
N GLY A 51 -15.45 -2.36 4.17
CA GLY A 51 -16.33 -1.22 4.27
C GLY A 51 -15.97 -0.22 5.37
N TRP A 52 -14.88 -0.39 6.07
CA TRP A 52 -14.47 0.50 7.16
C TRP A 52 -13.67 1.69 6.64
N PRO A 53 -13.97 2.90 7.08
CA PRO A 53 -13.17 4.07 6.75
C PRO A 53 -11.85 4.03 7.52
N VAL A 54 -10.76 4.30 6.82
CA VAL A 54 -9.42 4.49 7.40
C VAL A 54 -8.96 5.89 7.07
N GLU A 55 -8.53 6.63 8.09
CA GLU A 55 -8.02 7.99 7.98
C GLU A 55 -6.65 8.05 8.63
N VAL A 56 -5.64 8.49 7.88
CA VAL A 56 -4.26 8.60 8.36
C VAL A 56 -3.62 9.89 7.88
N GLU A 57 -2.75 10.45 8.68
CA GLU A 57 -1.85 11.52 8.24
C GLU A 57 -0.72 10.93 7.39
N PRO A 58 -0.35 11.55 6.26
CA PRO A 58 0.83 11.12 5.52
C PRO A 58 2.08 11.32 6.37
N ALA A 59 2.94 10.30 6.42
CA ALA A 59 4.22 10.38 7.10
C ALA A 59 5.24 11.24 6.33
N ALA A 60 5.12 11.28 5.00
CA ALA A 60 5.90 12.14 4.13
C ALA A 60 5.16 12.37 2.81
N LEU A 61 5.41 13.53 2.19
CA LEU A 61 4.95 13.91 0.86
C LEU A 61 6.07 14.64 0.13
N GLU A 62 6.41 14.17 -1.07
CA GLU A 62 7.50 14.70 -1.89
C GLU A 62 7.05 14.79 -3.34
N ALA A 63 7.50 15.82 -4.06
CA ALA A 63 7.30 15.93 -5.51
C ALA A 63 8.57 16.44 -6.16
N ALA A 64 8.99 15.79 -7.24
CA ALA A 64 10.12 16.19 -8.06
C ALA A 64 9.96 15.62 -9.48
N GLU A 65 10.30 16.45 -10.50
CA GLU A 65 10.46 16.03 -11.90
C GLU A 65 9.31 15.16 -12.46
N GLY A 66 8.05 15.59 -12.25
CA GLY A 66 6.89 14.88 -12.81
C GLY A 66 6.51 13.60 -12.05
N THR A 67 7.09 13.38 -10.88
CA THR A 67 6.78 12.28 -9.97
C THR A 67 6.41 12.85 -8.59
N ALA A 68 5.40 12.29 -7.94
CA ALA A 68 5.14 12.56 -6.54
C ALA A 68 5.24 11.26 -5.73
N ARG A 69 5.62 11.39 -4.48
CA ARG A 69 5.76 10.27 -3.52
C ARG A 69 5.03 10.60 -2.23
N CYS A 70 4.41 9.60 -1.67
CA CYS A 70 3.79 9.69 -0.35
C CYS A 70 4.16 8.46 0.47
N ALA A 71 4.31 8.64 1.77
CA ALA A 71 4.53 7.56 2.72
C ALA A 71 3.40 7.51 3.74
N VAL A 72 2.99 6.30 4.09
CA VAL A 72 2.09 6.00 5.21
C VAL A 72 2.82 5.09 6.18
N ARG A 73 2.76 5.42 7.47
CA ARG A 73 3.28 4.56 8.53
C ARG A 73 2.26 3.47 8.83
N LYS A 74 2.68 2.22 8.75
CA LYS A 74 1.84 1.09 9.09
C LYS A 74 1.60 1.02 10.60
N ASP A 75 0.35 0.85 10.98
CA ASP A 75 -0.09 0.50 12.32
C ASP A 75 -0.73 -0.90 12.26
N ALA A 76 -0.11 -1.86 12.90
CA ALA A 76 -0.59 -3.24 12.93
C ALA A 76 -1.63 -3.49 14.03
N GLY A 77 -1.96 -2.49 14.85
CA GLY A 77 -2.83 -2.69 16.00
C GLY A 77 -2.22 -3.63 17.03
N ASP A 78 -3.03 -4.54 17.53
CA ASP A 78 -2.59 -5.57 18.50
C ASP A 78 -2.13 -6.88 17.81
N ASP A 79 -2.00 -6.88 16.47
CA ASP A 79 -1.48 -8.04 15.74
C ASP A 79 0.05 -8.03 15.74
N ALA A 80 0.66 -9.20 15.94
CA ALA A 80 2.09 -9.39 15.89
C ALA A 80 2.57 -9.41 14.42
N ASP A 81 2.76 -8.24 13.83
CA ASP A 81 3.17 -8.07 12.44
C ASP A 81 4.58 -7.49 12.37
N VAL A 82 5.46 -8.18 11.64
CA VAL A 82 6.85 -7.73 11.43
C VAL A 82 6.95 -6.40 10.67
N THR A 83 5.86 -5.98 10.03
CA THR A 83 5.80 -4.73 9.26
C THR A 83 5.28 -3.54 10.07
N ASP A 84 4.96 -3.74 11.35
CA ASP A 84 4.49 -2.66 12.21
C ASP A 84 5.51 -1.51 12.28
N GLY A 85 5.01 -0.27 12.21
CA GLY A 85 5.80 0.95 12.22
C GLY A 85 6.59 1.24 10.94
N MET A 86 6.64 0.32 9.96
CA MET A 86 7.35 0.55 8.70
C MET A 86 6.64 1.60 7.85
N LEU A 87 7.41 2.33 7.04
CA LEU A 87 6.88 3.24 6.05
C LEU A 87 6.61 2.49 4.76
N VAL A 88 5.36 2.60 4.29
CA VAL A 88 4.93 2.13 2.97
C VAL A 88 4.84 3.35 2.06
N TRP A 89 5.70 3.38 1.06
CA TRP A 89 5.78 4.45 0.06
C TRP A 89 5.04 4.07 -1.20
N ALA A 90 4.44 5.05 -1.86
CA ALA A 90 4.03 4.97 -3.25
C ALA A 90 4.60 6.17 -4.02
N ALA A 91 5.26 5.90 -5.13
CA ALA A 91 5.66 6.89 -6.12
C ALA A 91 4.69 6.82 -7.30
N VAL A 92 4.15 7.96 -7.72
CA VAL A 92 3.18 8.07 -8.81
C VAL A 92 3.71 8.99 -9.88
N ARG A 93 3.64 8.53 -11.14
CA ARG A 93 3.99 9.28 -12.35
C ARG A 93 2.86 9.16 -13.37
N ARG A 94 2.55 10.23 -14.08
CA ARG A 94 1.56 10.17 -15.16
C ARG A 94 2.09 9.45 -16.39
N ILE A 95 1.18 8.77 -17.10
CA ILE A 95 1.42 8.18 -18.42
C ILE A 95 0.24 8.49 -19.35
N ASP A 96 0.52 8.50 -20.66
CA ASP A 96 -0.52 8.78 -21.68
C ASP A 96 -1.50 7.63 -21.86
N ALA A 97 -1.05 6.39 -21.60
CA ALA A 97 -1.91 5.20 -21.67
C ALA A 97 -3.01 5.24 -20.60
N PRO A 98 -4.26 4.89 -20.92
CA PRO A 98 -5.40 4.99 -20.01
C PRO A 98 -5.45 3.81 -19.01
N GLU A 99 -4.34 3.47 -18.41
CA GLU A 99 -4.21 2.36 -17.47
C GLU A 99 -3.42 2.78 -16.23
N ILE A 100 -3.61 2.06 -15.13
CA ILE A 100 -2.80 2.21 -13.92
C ILE A 100 -1.89 1.01 -13.82
N ARG A 101 -0.59 1.24 -14.03
CA ARG A 101 0.47 0.23 -13.91
C ARG A 101 1.01 0.25 -12.50
N ILE A 102 1.08 -0.93 -11.87
CA ILE A 102 1.52 -1.06 -10.49
C ILE A 102 2.68 -2.04 -10.44
N ASP A 103 3.79 -1.60 -9.86
CA ASP A 103 4.96 -2.45 -9.63
C ASP A 103 5.54 -2.25 -8.21
N GLY A 104 6.45 -3.12 -7.82
CA GLY A 104 7.18 -3.06 -6.56
C GLY A 104 8.58 -2.53 -6.78
N GLY A 105 9.00 -1.63 -5.91
CA GLY A 105 10.35 -1.09 -5.78
C GLY A 105 11.09 -1.69 -4.61
N GLU A 106 11.94 -0.88 -3.98
CA GLU A 106 12.75 -1.28 -2.83
C GLU A 106 11.93 -1.94 -1.72
N GLY A 107 12.38 -3.09 -1.24
CA GLY A 107 11.79 -3.81 -0.11
C GLY A 107 10.48 -4.53 -0.40
N VAL A 108 9.94 -4.44 -1.62
CA VAL A 108 8.84 -5.26 -2.10
C VAL A 108 9.41 -6.48 -2.83
N GLY A 109 8.99 -7.68 -2.42
CA GLY A 109 9.48 -8.93 -2.97
C GLY A 109 9.02 -9.19 -4.39
N ARG A 110 9.71 -10.10 -5.07
CA ARG A 110 9.34 -10.65 -6.37
C ARG A 110 8.93 -12.10 -6.24
N VAL A 111 7.93 -12.49 -7.00
CA VAL A 111 7.50 -13.89 -7.09
C VAL A 111 8.53 -14.69 -7.87
N THR A 112 9.04 -15.78 -7.29
CA THR A 112 10.06 -16.65 -7.91
C THR A 112 9.54 -18.05 -8.21
N ARG A 113 8.35 -18.41 -7.68
CA ARG A 113 7.74 -19.74 -7.88
C ARG A 113 6.29 -19.61 -8.37
N PRO A 114 5.83 -20.55 -9.21
CA PRO A 114 4.42 -20.58 -9.63
C PRO A 114 3.50 -20.96 -8.47
N GLY A 115 2.20 -20.65 -8.59
CA GLY A 115 1.16 -21.00 -7.63
C GLY A 115 0.83 -19.90 -6.62
N LEU A 116 1.49 -18.74 -6.72
CA LEU A 116 1.13 -17.55 -5.96
C LEU A 116 0.09 -16.69 -6.72
N ASP A 117 -0.45 -15.67 -6.04
CA ASP A 117 -1.46 -14.76 -6.60
C ASP A 117 -0.95 -14.00 -7.85
N GLN A 118 0.35 -13.73 -7.91
CA GLN A 118 1.00 -13.05 -9.02
C GLN A 118 1.90 -14.02 -9.81
N PRO A 119 2.11 -13.79 -11.11
CA PRO A 119 3.00 -14.60 -11.92
C PRO A 119 4.47 -14.44 -11.50
N VAL A 120 5.29 -15.43 -11.86
CA VAL A 120 6.74 -15.38 -11.64
C VAL A 120 7.35 -14.14 -12.29
N GLY A 121 8.22 -13.45 -11.57
CA GLY A 121 8.85 -12.19 -11.96
C GLY A 121 8.08 -10.94 -11.55
N ALA A 122 6.78 -11.05 -11.28
CA ALA A 122 5.97 -9.90 -10.84
C ALA A 122 6.27 -9.51 -9.38
N ALA A 123 6.01 -8.25 -9.05
CA ALA A 123 6.03 -7.79 -7.67
C ALA A 123 4.98 -8.55 -6.83
N ALA A 124 5.36 -8.93 -5.63
CA ALA A 124 4.51 -9.63 -4.68
C ALA A 124 3.46 -8.67 -4.06
N ILE A 125 2.66 -8.06 -4.91
CA ILE A 125 1.52 -7.21 -4.57
C ILE A 125 0.27 -7.95 -5.03
N ASN A 126 -0.51 -8.47 -4.08
CA ASN A 126 -1.67 -9.31 -4.39
C ASN A 126 -2.80 -8.54 -5.10
N ARG A 127 -3.76 -9.27 -5.67
CA ARG A 127 -4.87 -8.70 -6.47
C ARG A 127 -5.69 -7.66 -5.72
N VAL A 128 -6.00 -7.91 -4.45
CA VAL A 128 -6.80 -6.96 -3.65
C VAL A 128 -6.06 -5.65 -3.44
N PRO A 129 -4.81 -5.62 -2.91
CA PRO A 129 -4.00 -4.40 -2.89
C PRO A 129 -3.84 -3.70 -4.24
N ARG A 130 -3.60 -4.45 -5.33
CA ARG A 130 -3.51 -3.86 -6.68
C ARG A 130 -4.80 -3.13 -7.07
N ARG A 131 -5.94 -3.75 -6.82
CA ARG A 131 -7.25 -3.13 -7.08
C ARG A 131 -7.44 -1.87 -6.23
N MET A 132 -7.16 -1.92 -4.93
CA MET A 132 -7.28 -0.78 -4.03
C MET A 132 -6.40 0.39 -4.46
N ILE A 133 -5.15 0.11 -4.84
CA ILE A 133 -4.22 1.13 -5.37
C ILE A 133 -4.77 1.74 -6.66
N ALA A 134 -5.22 0.91 -7.60
CA ALA A 134 -5.75 1.36 -8.87
C ALA A 134 -7.01 2.23 -8.68
N GLU A 135 -7.97 1.78 -7.87
CA GLU A 135 -9.18 2.53 -7.55
C GLU A 135 -8.87 3.87 -6.88
N ALA A 136 -7.92 3.89 -5.95
CA ALA A 136 -7.53 5.10 -5.23
C ALA A 136 -6.87 6.14 -6.17
N VAL A 137 -5.98 5.70 -7.07
CA VAL A 137 -5.34 6.59 -8.05
C VAL A 137 -6.33 7.03 -9.12
N GLN A 138 -7.21 6.14 -9.59
CA GLN A 138 -8.25 6.51 -10.56
C GLN A 138 -9.19 7.57 -10.01
N ALA A 139 -9.60 7.45 -8.76
CA ALA A 139 -10.44 8.47 -8.11
C ALA A 139 -9.79 9.87 -8.09
N GLU A 140 -8.47 9.94 -7.88
CA GLU A 140 -7.73 11.22 -7.93
C GLU A 140 -7.60 11.76 -9.37
N LEU A 141 -7.40 10.86 -10.36
CA LEU A 141 -7.40 11.25 -11.79
C LEU A 141 -8.76 11.81 -12.20
N ASP A 142 -9.84 11.14 -11.84
CA ASP A 142 -11.22 11.55 -12.13
C ASP A 142 -11.54 12.90 -11.47
N ALA A 143 -11.19 13.05 -10.19
CA ALA A 143 -11.41 14.29 -9.45
C ALA A 143 -10.64 15.48 -10.02
N ALA A 144 -9.45 15.24 -10.60
CA ALA A 144 -8.65 16.24 -11.26
C ALA A 144 -9.05 16.49 -12.73
N GLY A 145 -9.96 15.71 -13.29
CA GLY A 145 -10.31 15.75 -14.73
C GLY A 145 -9.11 15.40 -15.63
N ALA A 146 -8.19 14.59 -15.15
CA ALA A 146 -6.95 14.27 -15.84
C ALA A 146 -7.14 13.11 -16.81
N ALA A 147 -6.78 13.30 -18.09
CA ALA A 147 -6.75 12.22 -19.08
C ALA A 147 -5.50 11.35 -18.93
N GLY A 148 -5.54 10.11 -19.46
CA GLY A 148 -4.44 9.14 -19.35
C GLY A 148 -4.50 8.35 -18.06
N GLY A 149 -3.37 7.74 -17.69
CA GLY A 149 -3.26 6.89 -16.50
C GLY A 149 -2.03 7.25 -15.66
N ALA A 150 -1.58 6.28 -14.87
CA ALA A 150 -0.45 6.46 -13.97
C ALA A 150 0.39 5.18 -13.82
N GLU A 151 1.68 5.36 -13.59
CA GLU A 151 2.53 4.34 -13.01
C GLU A 151 2.66 4.55 -11.51
N VAL A 152 2.53 3.46 -10.75
CA VAL A 152 2.65 3.43 -9.31
C VAL A 152 3.73 2.42 -8.91
N VAL A 153 4.73 2.88 -8.18
CA VAL A 153 5.76 2.01 -7.61
C VAL A 153 5.64 2.03 -6.10
N VAL A 154 5.34 0.87 -5.52
CA VAL A 154 5.24 0.67 -4.06
C VAL A 154 6.60 0.26 -3.51
N SER A 155 7.06 0.93 -2.45
CA SER A 155 8.34 0.60 -1.79
C SER A 155 8.16 0.53 -0.28
N ILE A 156 8.92 -0.35 0.36
CA ILE A 156 8.95 -0.55 1.81
C ILE A 156 10.42 -0.58 2.25
N PRO A 157 11.07 0.58 2.46
CA PRO A 157 12.48 0.62 2.84
C PRO A 157 12.77 -0.25 4.06
N GLY A 158 13.84 -1.06 3.99
CA GLY A 158 14.15 -2.09 4.99
C GLY A 158 13.33 -3.38 4.86
N GLY A 159 12.41 -3.47 3.90
CA GLY A 159 11.55 -4.64 3.71
C GLY A 159 12.31 -5.92 3.36
N ALA A 160 13.42 -5.82 2.62
CA ALA A 160 14.26 -6.97 2.29
C ALA A 160 14.86 -7.65 3.55
N GLU A 161 15.30 -6.87 4.53
CA GLU A 161 15.82 -7.40 5.79
C GLU A 161 14.68 -8.01 6.64
N ARG A 162 13.55 -7.32 6.73
CA ARG A 162 12.37 -7.81 7.46
C ARG A 162 11.83 -9.09 6.87
N ALA A 163 11.81 -9.23 5.55
CA ALA A 163 11.34 -10.43 4.83
C ALA A 163 12.08 -11.71 5.24
N ARG A 164 13.36 -11.62 5.63
CA ARG A 164 14.14 -12.76 6.13
C ARG A 164 13.56 -13.39 7.40
N ARG A 165 12.74 -12.64 8.15
CA ARG A 165 12.06 -13.09 9.38
C ARG A 165 10.62 -13.54 9.11
N THR A 166 10.22 -13.65 7.85
CA THR A 166 8.88 -14.08 7.42
C THR A 166 8.96 -15.40 6.67
N PHE A 167 7.81 -15.95 6.32
CA PHE A 167 7.72 -17.14 5.48
C PHE A 167 7.87 -16.83 3.97
N ASN A 168 8.02 -15.56 3.58
CA ASN A 168 8.11 -15.14 2.17
C ASN A 168 9.15 -15.94 1.36
N PRO A 169 10.41 -16.11 1.82
CA PRO A 169 11.39 -16.88 1.06
C PRO A 169 10.99 -18.34 0.85
N LEU A 170 10.34 -18.96 1.84
CA LEU A 170 9.85 -20.34 1.74
C LEU A 170 8.70 -20.47 0.74
N LEU A 171 7.86 -19.42 0.64
CA LEU A 171 6.73 -19.35 -0.29
C LEU A 171 7.16 -19.00 -1.73
N GLY A 172 8.40 -18.62 -1.97
CA GLY A 172 8.88 -18.19 -3.28
C GLY A 172 8.64 -16.71 -3.55
N ILE A 173 8.80 -15.88 -2.50
CA ILE A 173 8.85 -14.42 -2.60
C ILE A 173 10.21 -13.98 -2.10
N GLU A 174 11.01 -13.41 -2.98
CA GLU A 174 12.40 -13.04 -2.69
C GLU A 174 12.63 -11.53 -2.82
N GLY A 175 13.67 -11.04 -2.13
CA GLY A 175 14.10 -9.64 -2.20
C GLY A 175 13.26 -8.64 -1.38
N GLY A 176 12.17 -9.06 -0.75
CA GLY A 176 11.36 -8.16 0.05
C GLY A 176 10.09 -8.76 0.63
N LEU A 177 9.25 -7.87 1.15
CA LEU A 177 7.95 -8.19 1.72
C LEU A 177 6.89 -8.35 0.63
N SER A 178 5.84 -9.11 0.93
CA SER A 178 4.62 -9.12 0.14
C SER A 178 3.66 -8.02 0.61
N VAL A 179 2.96 -7.40 -0.33
CA VAL A 179 1.89 -6.44 -0.05
C VAL A 179 0.57 -7.19 -0.08
N LEU A 180 -0.02 -7.36 1.10
CA LEU A 180 -1.19 -8.19 1.34
C LEU A 180 -2.33 -7.40 1.96
N GLU A 181 -3.53 -7.99 1.90
CA GLU A 181 -4.76 -7.53 2.55
C GLU A 181 -5.23 -8.54 3.62
N ILE A 182 -4.33 -9.30 4.23
CA ILE A 182 -4.63 -10.37 5.16
C ILE A 182 -3.93 -10.13 6.50
N GLY A 183 -4.68 -10.22 7.60
CA GLY A 183 -4.19 -10.20 8.96
C GLY A 183 -5.31 -10.57 9.91
N ARG A 184 -5.00 -11.07 11.12
CA ARG A 184 -6.01 -11.48 12.12
C ARG A 184 -6.87 -10.29 12.56
N ALA A 185 -6.23 -9.16 12.80
CA ALA A 185 -6.83 -7.92 13.25
C ALA A 185 -6.49 -6.76 12.28
N HIS A 186 -6.57 -7.02 10.96
CA HIS A 186 -6.29 -6.01 9.95
C HIS A 186 -7.50 -5.72 9.06
N VAL A 187 -7.57 -4.52 8.58
CA VAL A 187 -8.56 -3.99 7.63
C VAL A 187 -7.90 -3.23 6.50
#